data_28370b0e3250ff87a08fef3043802700
#
_entry.id   28370b0e3250ff87a08fef3043802700
#
_cell.length_a   1.000
_cell.length_b   1.000
_cell.length_c   1.000
_cell.angle_alpha   90.00
_cell.angle_beta   90.00
_cell.angle_gamma   90.00
#
_symmetry.space_group_name_H-M   'P 1'
#
loop_
_entity.id
_entity.type
_entity.pdbx_description
1 polymer ?
#
loop_
_entity_poly.entity_id
_entity_poly.type
_entity_poly.pdbx_seq_one_letter_code
_entity_poly.pdbx_strand_id
1 'polypeptide(L)'
;AGNQGFRILAGYIFGRNKGARKIEMTAPVAQSSTKIAMTAPVTQSASSGSYVIQFAMPREWTLDTLPEPVDSSVALRVMPARTVAVIGYSGTWSQSRYDENLKKLENALAQAGLRWHGEPVWARYDPPWKPWFWRRNEIWLEID
;
A
#
# COMPACT_ATOMS: atom_id res chain seq x y z
N ALA A 1 11.92 5.34 4.32
CA ALA A 1 11.34 3.98 4.37
C ALA A 1 10.56 3.66 3.09
N GLY A 2 9.66 4.53 2.64
CA GLY A 2 8.84 4.28 1.45
C GLY A 2 9.64 4.08 0.16
N ASN A 3 10.75 4.78 -0.01
CA ASN A 3 11.58 4.66 -1.21
C ASN A 3 12.31 3.32 -1.32
N GLN A 4 12.77 2.78 -0.21
CA GLN A 4 13.44 1.47 -0.20
C GLN A 4 12.48 0.35 -0.54
N GLY A 5 11.30 0.31 0.08
CA GLY A 5 10.27 -0.67 -0.23
C GLY A 5 9.81 -0.60 -1.68
N PHE A 6 9.62 0.61 -2.19
CA PHE A 6 9.28 0.83 -3.59
C PHE A 6 10.35 0.27 -4.53
N ARG A 7 11.64 0.52 -4.25
CA ARG A 7 12.74 0.01 -5.07
C ARG A 7 12.79 -1.50 -5.11
N ILE A 8 12.55 -2.15 -3.98
CA ILE A 8 12.56 -3.60 -3.89
C ILE A 8 11.42 -4.19 -4.74
N LEU A 9 10.21 -3.66 -4.62
CA LEU A 9 9.06 -4.12 -5.39
C LEU A 9 9.19 -3.78 -6.88
N ALA A 10 9.68 -2.60 -7.21
CA ALA A 10 9.98 -2.22 -8.58
C ALA A 10 11.03 -3.16 -9.20
N GLY A 11 12.04 -3.52 -8.42
CA GLY A 11 13.02 -4.52 -8.85
C GLY A 11 12.37 -5.84 -9.22
N TYR A 12 11.43 -6.31 -8.42
CA TYR A 12 10.70 -7.54 -8.69
C TYR A 12 9.94 -7.49 -10.02
N ILE A 13 9.18 -6.42 -10.28
CA ILE A 13 8.40 -6.32 -11.52
C ILE A 13 9.25 -6.04 -12.75
N PHE A 14 10.46 -5.48 -12.58
CA PHE A 14 11.38 -5.20 -13.67
C PHE A 14 12.37 -6.35 -13.96
N GLY A 15 12.20 -7.50 -13.31
CA GLY A 15 12.94 -8.69 -13.64
C GLY A 15 13.79 -9.31 -12.52
N ARG A 16 13.82 -8.72 -11.32
CA ARG A 16 14.46 -9.34 -10.15
C ARG A 16 13.60 -10.44 -9.54
N ASN A 17 13.34 -11.43 -10.36
CA ASN A 17 12.56 -12.60 -10.00
C ASN A 17 13.15 -13.82 -10.70
N LYS A 18 12.75 -15.00 -10.31
CA LYS A 18 13.20 -16.23 -10.98
C LYS A 18 12.63 -16.26 -12.40
N GLY A 19 13.50 -16.32 -13.40
CA GLY A 19 13.15 -16.26 -14.81
C GLY A 19 13.27 -14.87 -15.45
N ALA A 20 13.68 -13.84 -14.69
CA ALA A 20 13.91 -12.47 -15.16
C ALA A 20 12.74 -11.90 -15.98
N ARG A 21 11.50 -12.13 -15.53
CA ARG A 21 10.29 -11.70 -16.22
C ARG A 21 9.92 -10.29 -15.83
N LYS A 22 9.54 -9.49 -16.83
CA LYS A 22 9.02 -8.13 -16.60
C LYS A 22 7.51 -8.17 -16.43
N ILE A 23 7.02 -7.43 -15.44
CA ILE A 23 5.61 -7.30 -15.12
C ILE A 23 5.23 -5.83 -15.24
N GLU A 24 4.08 -5.56 -15.84
CA GLU A 24 3.59 -4.19 -15.94
C GLU A 24 3.21 -3.64 -14.56
N MET A 25 3.64 -2.39 -14.26
CA MET A 25 3.29 -1.73 -13.01
C MET A 25 1.85 -1.25 -13.06
N THR A 26 1.11 -1.51 -11.99
CA THR A 26 -0.24 -1.01 -11.81
C THR A 26 -0.30 0.10 -10.75
N ALA A 27 -1.34 0.90 -10.79
CA ALA A 27 -1.65 1.89 -9.76
C ALA A 27 -2.91 1.46 -8.98
N PRO A 28 -3.03 1.80 -7.70
CA PRO A 28 -2.10 2.56 -6.88
C PRO A 28 -1.04 1.71 -6.19
N VAL A 29 0.00 2.38 -5.69
CA VAL A 29 0.94 1.78 -4.73
C VAL A 29 0.37 2.02 -3.33
N ALA A 30 0.14 0.96 -2.60
CA ALA A 30 -0.42 1.03 -1.26
C ALA A 30 0.68 0.93 -0.19
N GLN A 31 0.56 1.78 0.82
CA GLN A 31 1.45 1.81 1.97
C GLN A 31 0.63 1.80 3.25
N SER A 32 0.98 0.94 4.18
CA SER A 32 0.37 0.90 5.50
C SER A 32 1.43 0.63 6.57
N SER A 33 1.16 1.02 7.81
CA SER A 33 2.04 0.67 8.92
C SER A 33 1.93 -0.80 9.27
N THR A 34 3.03 -1.37 9.79
CA THR A 34 3.13 -2.82 10.03
C THR A 34 2.55 -3.30 11.35
N LYS A 35 1.55 -2.65 11.90
CA LYS A 35 0.81 -3.26 13.01
C LYS A 35 -0.01 -4.44 12.48
N ILE A 36 0.67 -5.46 12.05
CA ILE A 36 0.04 -6.66 11.54
C ILE A 36 -0.17 -7.59 12.72
N ALA A 37 -1.41 -8.02 12.92
CA ALA A 37 -1.68 -9.23 13.65
C ALA A 37 -1.06 -10.39 12.87
N MET A 38 0.21 -10.63 13.09
CA MET A 38 0.91 -11.73 12.45
C MET A 38 0.60 -13.00 13.22
N THR A 39 0.12 -14.00 12.51
CA THR A 39 -0.11 -15.32 13.04
C THR A 39 1.17 -16.12 13.31
N ALA A 40 2.32 -15.60 12.90
CA ALA A 40 3.61 -16.19 13.19
C ALA A 40 4.28 -15.47 14.35
N PRO A 41 5.01 -16.18 15.25
CA PRO A 41 5.76 -15.52 16.32
C PRO A 41 6.82 -14.61 15.72
N VAL A 42 6.54 -13.33 15.75
CA VAL A 42 7.54 -12.32 15.41
C VAL A 42 8.33 -12.06 16.67
N THR A 43 9.53 -12.59 16.72
CA THR A 43 10.47 -12.37 17.82
C THR A 43 11.11 -10.99 17.81
N GLN A 44 10.72 -10.14 16.87
CA GLN A 44 11.20 -8.75 16.82
C GLN A 44 10.03 -7.83 17.11
N SER A 45 10.20 -7.00 18.14
CA SER A 45 9.37 -5.83 18.31
C SER A 45 9.35 -5.04 17.01
N ALA A 46 8.17 -4.87 16.44
CA ALA A 46 8.00 -3.96 15.33
C ALA A 46 8.54 -2.60 15.77
N SER A 47 9.69 -2.21 15.24
CA SER A 47 10.19 -0.88 15.46
C SER A 47 9.15 0.10 14.94
N SER A 48 8.78 1.08 15.76
CA SER A 48 7.93 2.19 15.33
C SER A 48 8.52 2.80 14.06
N GLY A 49 7.79 2.75 12.94
CA GLY A 49 8.26 3.26 11.66
C GLY A 49 8.43 2.21 10.56
N SER A 50 8.10 0.95 10.82
CA SER A 50 8.04 -0.06 9.75
C SER A 50 6.77 0.09 8.91
N TYR A 51 6.92 -0.05 7.59
CA TYR A 51 5.83 0.08 6.64
C TYR A 51 5.77 -1.13 5.72
N VAL A 52 4.57 -1.47 5.30
CA VAL A 52 4.33 -2.42 4.23
C VAL A 52 4.00 -1.65 2.97
N ILE A 53 4.76 -1.89 1.91
CA ILE A 53 4.49 -1.36 0.57
C ILE A 53 3.94 -2.50 -0.27
N GLN A 54 2.84 -2.26 -0.97
CA GLN A 54 2.18 -3.28 -1.76
C GLN A 54 1.93 -2.79 -3.18
N PHE A 55 2.16 -3.68 -4.13
CA PHE A 55 1.78 -3.47 -5.53
C PHE A 55 0.71 -4.49 -5.90
N ALA A 56 -0.35 -4.03 -6.54
CA ALA A 56 -1.31 -4.93 -7.17
C ALA A 56 -0.73 -5.45 -8.49
N MET A 57 -0.85 -6.75 -8.71
CA MET A 57 -0.39 -7.35 -9.97
C MET A 57 -1.48 -7.27 -11.03
N PRO A 58 -1.10 -7.17 -12.32
CA PRO A 58 -2.07 -7.22 -13.41
C PRO A 58 -2.93 -8.48 -13.34
N ARG A 59 -4.16 -8.38 -13.85
CA ARG A 59 -5.15 -9.45 -13.74
C ARG A 59 -4.78 -10.77 -14.39
N GLU A 60 -3.93 -10.73 -15.41
CA GLU A 60 -3.47 -11.93 -16.10
C GLU A 60 -2.54 -12.82 -15.25
N TRP A 61 -2.05 -12.31 -14.13
CA TRP A 61 -1.17 -13.04 -13.24
C TRP A 61 -1.94 -13.64 -12.08
N THR A 62 -1.59 -14.88 -11.74
CA THR A 62 -2.07 -15.57 -10.53
C THR A 62 -0.88 -15.93 -9.64
N LEU A 63 -1.13 -16.40 -8.42
CA LEU A 63 -0.04 -16.88 -7.56
C LEU A 63 0.79 -17.98 -8.24
N ASP A 64 0.14 -18.81 -9.05
CA ASP A 64 0.80 -19.92 -9.74
C ASP A 64 1.63 -19.47 -10.94
N THR A 65 1.25 -18.35 -11.56
CA THR A 65 1.94 -17.84 -12.77
C THR A 65 2.93 -16.73 -12.46
N LEU A 66 2.83 -16.07 -11.31
CA LEU A 66 3.80 -15.06 -10.90
C LEU A 66 5.17 -15.70 -10.65
N PRO A 67 6.26 -15.08 -11.16
CA PRO A 67 7.60 -15.58 -10.88
C PRO A 67 7.93 -15.45 -9.40
N GLU A 68 8.73 -16.39 -8.88
CA GLU A 68 9.20 -16.30 -7.50
C GLU A 68 10.12 -15.12 -7.28
N PRO A 69 9.94 -14.34 -6.19
CA PRO A 69 10.89 -13.29 -5.84
C PRO A 69 12.26 -13.87 -5.50
N VAL A 70 13.33 -13.17 -5.87
CA VAL A 70 14.69 -13.49 -5.39
C VAL A 70 15.03 -12.79 -4.10
N ASP A 71 14.36 -11.67 -3.80
CA ASP A 71 14.53 -10.94 -2.55
C ASP A 71 13.57 -11.52 -1.50
N SER A 72 14.11 -11.93 -0.35
CA SER A 72 13.34 -12.53 0.74
C SER A 72 12.35 -11.58 1.41
N SER A 73 12.52 -10.27 1.21
CA SER A 73 11.60 -9.26 1.73
C SER A 73 10.35 -9.08 0.87
N VAL A 74 10.30 -9.67 -0.32
CA VAL A 74 9.15 -9.65 -1.20
C VAL A 74 8.31 -10.90 -0.99
N ALA A 75 7.02 -10.72 -0.71
CA ALA A 75 6.07 -11.81 -0.57
C ALA A 75 4.89 -11.59 -1.51
N LEU A 76 4.42 -12.67 -2.10
CA LEU A 76 3.24 -12.69 -2.96
C LEU A 76 2.06 -13.22 -2.15
N ARG A 77 0.91 -12.55 -2.24
CA ARG A 77 -0.29 -13.01 -1.55
C ARG A 77 -1.57 -12.61 -2.28
N VAL A 78 -2.62 -13.38 -2.08
CA VAL A 78 -3.96 -13.00 -2.51
C VAL A 78 -4.59 -12.14 -1.42
N MET A 79 -5.11 -10.99 -1.81
CA MET A 79 -5.86 -10.13 -0.90
C MET A 79 -7.34 -10.52 -0.96
N PRO A 80 -7.98 -10.80 0.19
CA PRO A 80 -9.42 -11.05 0.19
C PRO A 80 -10.19 -9.77 -0.17
N ALA A 81 -11.39 -9.95 -0.67
CA ALA A 81 -12.30 -8.84 -0.91
C ALA A 81 -12.60 -8.09 0.39
N ARG A 82 -12.59 -6.78 0.34
CA ARG A 82 -12.87 -5.93 1.50
C ARG A 82 -13.58 -4.65 1.07
N THR A 83 -14.31 -4.07 1.99
CA THR A 83 -14.96 -2.78 1.79
C THR A 83 -14.12 -1.70 2.46
N VAL A 84 -13.83 -0.64 1.75
CA VAL A 84 -13.04 0.47 2.27
C VAL A 84 -13.78 1.79 2.06
N ALA A 85 -13.63 2.66 3.04
CA ALA A 85 -13.99 4.08 2.89
C ALA A 85 -12.76 4.82 2.38
N VAL A 86 -12.96 5.69 1.43
CA VAL A 86 -11.87 6.37 0.72
C VAL A 86 -12.05 7.86 0.78
N ILE A 87 -10.99 8.60 1.08
CA ILE A 87 -10.90 10.04 0.84
C ILE A 87 -9.79 10.30 -0.18
N GLY A 88 -10.12 11.06 -1.22
CA GLY A 88 -9.16 11.49 -2.23
C GLY A 88 -8.74 12.93 -1.99
N TYR A 89 -7.46 13.23 -2.19
CA TYR A 89 -6.92 14.59 -2.14
C TYR A 89 -5.76 14.74 -3.09
N SER A 90 -5.54 15.94 -3.56
CA SER A 90 -4.38 16.28 -4.39
C SER A 90 -3.31 16.98 -3.56
N GLY A 91 -2.10 17.01 -4.08
CA GLY A 91 -0.99 17.76 -3.47
C GLY A 91 0.19 16.89 -3.08
N THR A 92 1.07 17.48 -2.28
CA THR A 92 2.32 16.86 -1.86
C THR A 92 2.10 15.67 -0.91
N TRP A 93 3.07 14.78 -0.89
CA TRP A 93 3.07 13.63 0.03
C TRP A 93 3.58 14.04 1.43
N SER A 94 3.00 15.09 2.00
CA SER A 94 3.38 15.55 3.32
C SER A 94 2.60 14.82 4.42
N GLN A 95 3.24 14.59 5.54
CA GLN A 95 2.60 13.95 6.69
C GLN A 95 1.43 14.79 7.23
N SER A 96 1.58 16.12 7.23
CA SER A 96 0.52 17.02 7.71
C SER A 96 -0.75 16.94 6.86
N ARG A 97 -0.62 16.88 5.56
CA ARG A 97 -1.77 16.72 4.65
C ARG A 97 -2.42 15.35 4.80
N TYR A 98 -1.61 14.33 4.98
CA TYR A 98 -2.11 12.99 5.26
C TYR A 98 -2.93 12.97 6.56
N ASP A 99 -2.37 13.50 7.64
CA ASP A 99 -3.04 13.52 8.95
C ASP A 99 -4.34 14.33 8.92
N GLU A 100 -4.34 15.46 8.24
CA GLU A 100 -5.53 16.30 8.06
C GLU A 100 -6.64 15.56 7.33
N ASN A 101 -6.31 14.90 6.22
CA ASN A 101 -7.29 14.17 5.42
C ASN A 101 -7.77 12.89 6.11
N LEU A 102 -6.89 12.21 6.83
CA LEU A 102 -7.28 11.07 7.65
C LEU A 102 -8.31 11.46 8.70
N LYS A 103 -8.11 12.58 9.38
CA LYS A 103 -9.08 13.11 10.34
C LYS A 103 -10.43 13.41 9.69
N LYS A 104 -10.42 14.00 8.51
CA LYS A 104 -11.66 14.26 7.75
C LYS A 104 -12.41 12.97 7.46
N LEU A 105 -11.72 11.94 7.05
CA LEU A 105 -12.32 10.63 6.77
C LEU A 105 -12.88 9.99 8.04
N GLU A 106 -12.11 10.00 9.13
CA GLU A 106 -12.57 9.45 10.42
C GLU A 106 -13.81 10.17 10.93
N ASN A 107 -13.82 11.50 10.85
CA ASN A 107 -14.99 12.31 11.28
C ASN A 107 -16.22 12.03 10.42
N ALA A 108 -16.06 11.90 9.11
CA ALA A 108 -17.16 11.57 8.21
C ALA A 108 -17.75 10.19 8.52
N LEU A 109 -16.92 9.21 8.79
CA LEU A 109 -17.35 7.86 9.16
C LEU A 109 -18.07 7.86 10.51
N ALA A 110 -17.56 8.58 11.49
CA ALA A 110 -18.20 8.71 12.81
C ALA A 110 -19.59 9.35 12.68
N GLN A 111 -19.72 10.40 11.88
CA GLN A 111 -21.01 11.06 11.62
C GLN A 111 -21.99 10.14 10.89
N ALA A 112 -21.50 9.27 10.02
CA ALA A 112 -22.33 8.29 9.31
C ALA A 112 -22.66 7.05 10.16
N GLY A 113 -22.12 6.94 11.36
CA GLY A 113 -22.30 5.79 12.24
C GLY A 113 -21.55 4.53 11.78
N LEU A 114 -20.55 4.70 10.93
CA LEU A 114 -19.75 3.60 10.42
C LEU A 114 -18.50 3.39 11.26
N ARG A 115 -18.17 2.15 11.50
CA ARG A 115 -16.95 1.76 12.20
C ARG A 115 -15.87 1.36 11.21
N TRP A 116 -14.64 1.68 11.55
CA TRP A 116 -13.48 1.24 10.79
C TRP A 116 -12.51 0.48 11.69
N HIS A 117 -11.69 -0.33 11.07
CA HIS A 117 -10.71 -1.15 11.79
C HIS A 117 -9.43 -1.27 10.99
N GLY A 118 -8.36 -1.68 11.68
CA GLY A 118 -7.06 -1.82 11.05
C GLY A 118 -6.35 -0.48 10.82
N GLU A 119 -5.18 -0.56 10.23
CA GLU A 119 -4.37 0.62 9.93
C GLU A 119 -4.80 1.27 8.62
N PRO A 120 -4.76 2.62 8.54
CA PRO A 120 -5.05 3.29 7.29
C PRO A 120 -4.04 2.92 6.20
N VAL A 121 -4.52 2.89 4.96
CA VAL A 121 -3.69 2.65 3.77
C VAL A 121 -3.57 3.95 3.00
N TRP A 122 -2.36 4.35 2.69
CA TRP A 122 -2.08 5.48 1.83
C TRP A 122 -1.84 5.00 0.41
N ALA A 123 -2.77 5.28 -0.49
CA ALA A 123 -2.70 4.90 -1.90
C ALA A 123 -2.20 6.07 -2.74
N ARG A 124 -1.10 5.86 -3.44
CA ARG A 124 -0.47 6.86 -4.31
C ARG A 124 -0.63 6.43 -5.76
N TYR A 125 -1.19 7.31 -6.58
CA TYR A 125 -1.50 7.01 -7.98
C TYR A 125 -0.47 7.56 -8.95
N ASP A 126 0.29 8.57 -8.57
CA ASP A 126 1.12 9.34 -9.48
C ASP A 126 2.61 9.24 -9.14
N PRO A 127 3.48 9.30 -10.15
CA PRO A 127 4.91 9.28 -9.93
C PRO A 127 5.41 10.61 -9.32
N PRO A 128 6.60 10.61 -8.68
CA PRO A 128 7.11 11.79 -8.00
C PRO A 128 7.42 12.98 -8.91
N TRP A 129 7.64 12.76 -10.21
CA TRP A 129 7.90 13.86 -11.16
C TRP A 129 6.65 14.59 -11.63
N LYS A 130 5.46 14.05 -11.35
CA LYS A 130 4.22 14.76 -11.65
C LYS A 130 4.08 15.99 -10.75
N PRO A 131 3.65 17.17 -11.27
CA PRO A 131 3.47 18.34 -10.43
C PRO A 131 2.59 18.07 -9.23
N TRP A 132 2.99 18.57 -8.07
CA TRP A 132 2.34 18.25 -6.79
C TRP A 132 0.83 18.53 -6.79
N PHE A 133 0.39 19.58 -7.46
CA PHE A 133 -1.02 19.98 -7.50
C PHE A 133 -1.88 19.09 -8.42
N TRP A 134 -1.26 18.20 -9.18
CA TRP A 134 -1.94 17.20 -10.02
C TRP A 134 -1.82 15.78 -9.48
N ARG A 135 -1.09 15.59 -8.40
CA ARG A 135 -0.95 14.25 -7.80
C ARG A 135 -2.23 13.86 -7.11
N ARG A 136 -2.69 12.65 -7.38
CA ARG A 136 -3.83 12.05 -6.71
C ARG A 136 -3.35 11.15 -5.58
N ASN A 137 -3.88 11.39 -4.39
CA ASN A 137 -3.67 10.56 -3.21
C ASN A 137 -5.00 10.09 -2.67
N GLU A 138 -5.03 8.92 -2.08
CA GLU A 138 -6.18 8.41 -1.38
C GLU A 138 -5.74 7.85 -0.03
N ILE A 139 -6.64 7.93 0.94
CA ILE A 139 -6.51 7.24 2.21
C ILE A 139 -7.68 6.28 2.31
N TRP A 140 -7.40 5.02 2.63
CA TRP A 140 -8.38 3.97 2.76
C TRP A 140 -8.49 3.52 4.20
N LEU A 141 -9.71 3.46 4.73
CA LEU A 141 -10.02 2.84 6.00
C LEU A 141 -10.95 1.66 5.74
N GLU A 142 -10.59 0.49 6.26
CA GLU A 142 -11.41 -0.70 6.11
C GLU A 142 -12.62 -0.60 7.01
N ILE A 143 -13.81 -0.85 6.45
CA ILE A 143 -15.09 -0.81 7.15
C ILE A 143 -15.79 -2.16 7.07
N ASP A 144 -16.72 -2.39 7.99
CA ASP A 144 -17.53 -3.62 8.02
C ASP A 144 -18.58 -3.66 6.89
#